data_64c51424b13cb2bbb989271a0fb8e22f
#
_entry.id   64c51424b13cb2bbb989271a0fb8e22f
#
_cell.length_a   1.000
_cell.length_b   1.000
_cell.length_c   1.000
_cell.angle_alpha   90.00
_cell.angle_beta   90.00
_cell.angle_gamma   90.00
#
_symmetry.space_group_name_H-M   'P 1'
#
loop_
_entity.id
_entity.type
_entity.pdbx_description
1 polymer ?
#
loop_
_entity_poly.entity_id
_entity_poly.type
_entity_poly.pdbx_seq_one_letter_code
_entity_poly.pdbx_strand_id
1 'polypeptide(L)'
;KTYPYINVTVGEAFPRIMLVRSMKKDKAKYFGPYTSSQSVRDIIDLSQKIYKIRSCNRSLPKETGNYRPCLYYHMGQCQAPCQGYISQEEYHENVRQMLHFLGGNFEPVIQMLTDKMYAASEKMDFEKAASYRDLLNSVKQIDQKQKITSSEMDDKDVIAFARDKDEAVVQVFFVRHGRLIGR
;
A
#
# COMPACT_ATOMS: atom_id res chain seq x y z
N LYS A 1 -20.27 -2.14 -11.74
CA LYS A 1 -18.78 -2.06 -11.78
C LYS A 1 -18.27 -2.54 -10.43
N THR A 2 -17.39 -3.55 -10.41
CA THR A 2 -16.78 -4.08 -9.18
C THR A 2 -15.53 -3.28 -8.86
N TYR A 3 -15.46 -2.69 -7.66
CA TYR A 3 -14.30 -1.93 -7.20
C TYR A 3 -13.15 -2.87 -6.83
N PRO A 4 -11.90 -2.51 -7.10
CA PRO A 4 -10.74 -3.29 -6.69
C PRO A 4 -10.39 -3.06 -5.21
N TYR A 5 -9.80 -4.11 -4.61
CA TYR A 5 -9.30 -4.12 -3.24
C TYR A 5 -7.85 -4.61 -3.23
N ILE A 6 -7.11 -4.24 -2.19
CA ILE A 6 -5.84 -4.87 -1.84
C ILE A 6 -6.16 -5.98 -0.84
N ASN A 7 -5.68 -7.18 -1.11
CA ASN A 7 -5.78 -8.34 -0.24
C ASN A 7 -4.39 -8.68 0.31
N VAL A 8 -4.33 -8.92 1.63
CA VAL A 8 -3.12 -9.41 2.32
C VAL A 8 -3.49 -10.71 3.03
N THR A 9 -2.84 -11.80 2.62
CA THR A 9 -3.15 -13.17 3.09
C THR A 9 -2.50 -13.45 4.45
N VAL A 10 -2.90 -12.73 5.50
CA VAL A 10 -2.30 -12.80 6.85
C VAL A 10 -2.40 -14.17 7.51
N GLY A 11 -3.21 -15.08 7.01
CA GLY A 11 -3.32 -16.46 7.48
C GLY A 11 -2.26 -17.42 6.92
N GLU A 12 -1.43 -16.98 5.96
CA GLU A 12 -0.31 -17.76 5.43
C GLU A 12 0.95 -17.57 6.29
N ALA A 13 1.82 -18.58 6.31
CA ALA A 13 3.12 -18.48 7.00
C ALA A 13 3.98 -17.34 6.44
N PHE A 14 3.89 -17.08 5.15
CA PHE A 14 4.48 -15.93 4.47
C PHE A 14 3.38 -15.19 3.69
N PRO A 15 2.71 -14.21 4.29
CA PRO A 15 1.63 -13.47 3.65
C PRO A 15 2.00 -12.86 2.30
N ARG A 16 1.01 -12.74 1.42
CA ARG A 16 1.12 -12.12 0.09
C ARG A 16 0.29 -10.87 0.01
N ILE A 17 0.70 -9.95 -0.86
CA ILE A 17 -0.10 -8.80 -1.24
C ILE A 17 -0.58 -8.94 -2.68
N MET A 18 -1.86 -8.71 -2.94
CA MET A 18 -2.43 -8.84 -4.28
C MET A 18 -3.66 -7.96 -4.49
N LEU A 19 -3.95 -7.67 -5.78
CA LEU A 19 -5.20 -7.03 -6.18
C LEU A 19 -6.29 -8.09 -6.32
N VAL A 20 -7.47 -7.82 -5.72
CA VAL A 20 -8.68 -8.63 -5.87
C VAL A 20 -9.88 -7.75 -6.19
N ARG A 21 -10.93 -8.33 -6.77
CA ARG A 21 -12.18 -7.62 -7.11
C ARG A 21 -13.37 -8.04 -6.26
N SER A 22 -13.18 -9.02 -5.40
CA SER A 22 -14.21 -9.49 -4.45
C SER A 22 -13.55 -9.86 -3.14
N MET A 23 -14.22 -9.56 -2.05
CA MET A 23 -13.82 -10.01 -0.71
C MET A 23 -14.37 -11.43 -0.49
N LYS A 24 -13.56 -12.29 0.10
CA LYS A 24 -13.95 -13.63 0.55
C LYS A 24 -14.10 -13.63 2.07
N LYS A 25 -14.89 -14.55 2.60
CA LYS A 25 -14.96 -14.81 4.04
C LYS A 25 -13.79 -15.73 4.43
N ASP A 26 -12.59 -15.16 4.49
CA ASP A 26 -11.35 -15.86 4.86
C ASP A 26 -10.61 -15.07 5.96
N LYS A 27 -9.43 -15.55 6.36
CA LYS A 27 -8.58 -14.87 7.35
C LYS A 27 -7.73 -13.74 6.76
N ALA A 28 -7.93 -13.38 5.49
CA ALA A 28 -7.17 -12.32 4.84
C ALA A 28 -7.67 -10.93 5.27
N LYS A 29 -6.79 -9.93 5.17
CA LYS A 29 -7.15 -8.53 5.34
C LYS A 29 -7.38 -7.87 3.99
N TYR A 30 -8.43 -7.07 3.92
CA TYR A 30 -8.85 -6.36 2.70
C TYR A 30 -8.82 -4.87 2.96
N PHE A 31 -8.24 -4.10 2.03
CA PHE A 31 -8.18 -2.64 2.05
C PHE A 31 -8.85 -2.10 0.80
N GLY A 32 -9.61 -1.04 0.94
CA GLY A 32 -10.41 -0.43 -0.13
C GLY A 32 -11.87 -0.26 0.30
N PRO A 33 -12.79 0.00 -0.63
CA PRO A 33 -12.63 -0.06 -2.09
C PRO A 33 -11.83 1.10 -2.70
N TYR A 34 -11.09 0.82 -3.76
CA TYR A 34 -10.37 1.85 -4.53
C TYR A 34 -11.13 2.22 -5.80
N THR A 35 -10.96 3.43 -6.27
CA THR A 35 -11.65 3.95 -7.47
C THR A 35 -11.10 3.37 -8.78
N SER A 36 -9.82 2.96 -8.80
CA SER A 36 -9.20 2.40 -9.99
C SER A 36 -8.25 1.24 -9.67
N SER A 37 -8.18 0.28 -10.60
CA SER A 37 -7.21 -0.82 -10.51
C SER A 37 -5.77 -0.35 -10.66
N GLN A 38 -5.53 0.76 -11.34
CA GLN A 38 -4.19 1.34 -11.48
C GLN A 38 -3.69 1.85 -10.13
N SER A 39 -4.52 2.62 -9.40
CA SER A 39 -4.17 3.08 -8.05
C SER A 39 -3.81 1.92 -7.10
N VAL A 40 -4.54 0.80 -7.20
CA VAL A 40 -4.23 -0.40 -6.39
C VAL A 40 -2.87 -0.99 -6.78
N ARG A 41 -2.57 -1.11 -8.07
CA ARG A 41 -1.27 -1.61 -8.54
C ARG A 41 -0.13 -0.72 -8.09
N ASP A 42 -0.30 0.60 -8.16
CA ASP A 42 0.71 1.58 -7.73
C ASP A 42 1.01 1.45 -6.22
N ILE A 43 -0.04 1.24 -5.40
CA ILE A 43 0.11 1.02 -3.95
C ILE A 43 0.78 -0.32 -3.67
N ILE A 44 0.43 -1.39 -4.39
CA ILE A 44 1.06 -2.71 -4.24
C ILE A 44 2.55 -2.64 -4.63
N ASP A 45 2.88 -2.03 -5.77
CA ASP A 45 4.26 -1.86 -6.22
C ASP A 45 5.09 -1.06 -5.22
N LEU A 46 4.54 0.05 -4.71
CA LEU A 46 5.17 0.84 -3.67
C LEU A 46 5.38 0.04 -2.38
N SER A 47 4.36 -0.72 -1.94
CA SER A 47 4.45 -1.57 -0.75
C SER A 47 5.52 -2.64 -0.91
N GLN A 48 5.66 -3.24 -2.09
CA GLN A 48 6.71 -4.22 -2.37
C GLN A 48 8.11 -3.60 -2.38
N LYS A 49 8.27 -2.41 -2.92
CA LYS A 49 9.56 -1.68 -2.90
C LYS A 49 10.00 -1.31 -1.48
N ILE A 50 9.06 -0.96 -0.60
CA ILE A 50 9.36 -0.54 0.77
C ILE A 50 9.53 -1.75 1.70
N TYR A 51 8.53 -2.66 1.73
CA TYR A 51 8.44 -3.75 2.71
C TYR A 51 8.88 -5.11 2.16
N LYS A 52 9.11 -5.23 0.85
CA LYS A 52 9.62 -6.43 0.15
C LYS A 52 8.76 -7.68 0.36
N ILE A 53 7.44 -7.50 0.35
CA ILE A 53 6.45 -8.56 0.52
C ILE A 53 6.16 -9.24 -0.82
N ARG A 54 6.12 -10.57 -0.81
CA ARG A 54 5.86 -11.37 -2.01
C ARG A 54 4.44 -11.20 -2.56
N SER A 55 4.27 -11.40 -3.87
CA SER A 55 2.98 -11.50 -4.55
C SER A 55 2.76 -12.85 -5.25
N CYS A 56 3.78 -13.74 -5.25
CA CYS A 56 3.75 -15.02 -5.96
C CYS A 56 2.81 -16.05 -5.29
N ASN A 57 2.39 -17.05 -6.08
CA ASN A 57 1.44 -18.11 -5.66
C ASN A 57 2.12 -19.36 -5.08
N ARG A 58 3.42 -19.32 -4.76
CA ARG A 58 4.15 -20.47 -4.20
C ARG A 58 3.61 -20.85 -2.82
N SER A 59 3.48 -22.15 -2.56
CA SER A 59 3.02 -22.67 -1.26
C SER A 59 4.17 -22.73 -0.27
N LEU A 60 4.32 -21.69 0.56
CA LEU A 60 5.41 -21.61 1.53
C LEU A 60 4.88 -21.92 2.94
N PRO A 61 5.67 -22.61 3.78
CA PRO A 61 7.08 -23.02 3.58
C PRO A 61 7.31 -24.34 2.82
N LYS A 62 6.27 -25.05 2.40
CA LYS A 62 6.38 -26.39 1.81
C LYS A 62 7.32 -26.47 0.59
N GLU A 63 7.34 -25.42 -0.21
CA GLU A 63 8.12 -25.34 -1.45
C GLU A 63 9.42 -24.54 -1.28
N THR A 64 9.87 -24.30 -0.05
CA THR A 64 11.13 -23.57 0.21
C THR A 64 12.32 -24.35 -0.35
N GLY A 65 13.18 -23.64 -1.09
CA GLY A 65 14.37 -24.22 -1.72
C GLY A 65 14.14 -24.88 -3.10
N ASN A 66 12.88 -25.09 -3.52
CA ASN A 66 12.56 -25.77 -4.78
C ASN A 66 12.70 -24.89 -6.03
N TYR A 67 12.92 -23.60 -5.85
CA TYR A 67 12.95 -22.63 -6.94
C TYR A 67 14.20 -21.77 -6.89
N ARG A 68 14.61 -21.22 -8.02
CA ARG A 68 15.60 -20.14 -8.06
C ARG A 68 14.96 -18.83 -7.61
N PRO A 69 15.74 -17.87 -7.04
CA PRO A 69 15.27 -16.51 -6.79
C PRO A 69 14.68 -15.90 -8.05
N CYS A 70 13.51 -15.29 -7.92
CA CYS A 70 12.80 -14.69 -9.06
C CYS A 70 13.24 -13.24 -9.29
N LEU A 71 12.76 -12.64 -10.38
CA LEU A 71 13.08 -11.27 -10.75
C LEU A 71 12.78 -10.26 -9.62
N TYR A 72 11.69 -10.41 -8.89
CA TYR A 72 11.34 -9.52 -7.78
C TYR A 72 12.38 -9.50 -6.66
N TYR A 73 13.07 -10.63 -6.41
CA TYR A 73 14.20 -10.66 -5.49
C TYR A 73 15.38 -9.82 -6.03
N HIS A 74 15.75 -10.03 -7.29
CA HIS A 74 16.84 -9.28 -7.91
C HIS A 74 16.55 -7.78 -8.04
N MET A 75 15.29 -7.39 -8.18
CA MET A 75 14.84 -6.01 -8.18
C MET A 75 14.70 -5.40 -6.76
N GLY A 76 15.00 -6.17 -5.71
CA GLY A 76 14.86 -5.70 -4.33
C GLY A 76 13.42 -5.51 -3.84
N GLN A 77 12.44 -6.11 -4.52
CA GLN A 77 11.01 -6.05 -4.19
C GLN A 77 10.49 -7.26 -3.41
N CYS A 78 11.35 -8.25 -3.14
CA CYS A 78 11.03 -9.44 -2.36
C CYS A 78 12.29 -9.94 -1.66
N GLN A 79 12.15 -10.43 -0.43
CA GLN A 79 13.27 -11.00 0.34
C GLN A 79 13.44 -12.51 0.15
N ALA A 80 12.80 -13.08 -0.89
CA ALA A 80 12.87 -14.50 -1.24
C ALA A 80 12.63 -15.47 -0.07
N PRO A 81 11.50 -15.41 0.63
CA PRO A 81 11.16 -16.41 1.64
C PRO A 81 11.08 -17.82 1.04
N CYS A 82 10.89 -17.93 -0.27
CA CYS A 82 10.95 -19.19 -1.00
C CYS A 82 12.35 -19.82 -1.08
N GLN A 83 13.39 -19.10 -0.69
CA GLN A 83 14.77 -19.56 -0.57
C GLN A 83 15.21 -19.69 0.90
N GLY A 84 14.37 -19.29 1.85
CA GLY A 84 14.76 -19.20 3.25
C GLY A 84 15.73 -18.04 3.56
N TYR A 85 15.80 -17.03 2.69
CA TYR A 85 16.71 -15.88 2.90
C TYR A 85 16.24 -14.90 3.96
N ILE A 86 15.04 -15.07 4.46
CA ILE A 86 14.46 -14.30 5.56
C ILE A 86 13.71 -15.24 6.51
N SER A 87 13.82 -15.01 7.81
CA SER A 87 13.04 -15.74 8.80
C SER A 87 11.56 -15.37 8.74
N GLN A 88 10.70 -16.25 9.26
CA GLN A 88 9.26 -15.99 9.31
C GLN A 88 8.95 -14.80 10.22
N GLU A 89 9.67 -14.66 11.33
CA GLU A 89 9.51 -13.57 12.30
C GLU A 89 9.83 -12.21 11.68
N GLU A 90 10.97 -12.09 11.00
CA GLU A 90 11.36 -10.84 10.31
C GLU A 90 10.40 -10.51 9.16
N TYR A 91 9.95 -11.53 8.42
CA TYR A 91 8.98 -11.34 7.36
C TYR A 91 7.63 -10.84 7.91
N HIS A 92 7.15 -11.40 9.01
CA HIS A 92 5.93 -10.96 9.67
C HIS A 92 6.02 -9.54 10.22
N GLU A 93 7.20 -9.11 10.68
CA GLU A 93 7.41 -7.71 11.09
C GLU A 93 7.23 -6.76 9.89
N ASN A 94 7.81 -7.08 8.75
CA ASN A 94 7.61 -6.30 7.52
C ASN A 94 6.15 -6.28 7.08
N VAL A 95 5.43 -7.40 7.20
CA VAL A 95 3.98 -7.47 6.93
C VAL A 95 3.20 -6.57 7.89
N ARG A 96 3.54 -6.57 9.18
CA ARG A 96 2.88 -5.72 10.19
C ARG A 96 3.02 -4.24 9.85
N GLN A 97 4.24 -3.81 9.53
CA GLN A 97 4.50 -2.43 9.12
C GLN A 97 3.74 -2.06 7.84
N MET A 98 3.69 -2.96 6.85
CA MET A 98 2.90 -2.77 5.64
C MET A 98 1.40 -2.65 5.94
N LEU A 99 0.86 -3.44 6.87
CA LEU A 99 -0.55 -3.35 7.26
C LEU A 99 -0.89 -1.99 7.89
N HIS A 100 0.00 -1.42 8.71
CA HIS A 100 -0.15 -0.07 9.25
C HIS A 100 -0.16 0.99 8.13
N PHE A 101 0.74 0.87 7.18
CA PHE A 101 0.78 1.72 5.99
C PHE A 101 -0.52 1.64 5.17
N LEU A 102 -0.99 0.42 4.87
CA LEU A 102 -2.25 0.21 4.12
C LEU A 102 -3.48 0.71 4.89
N GLY A 103 -3.42 0.71 6.22
CA GLY A 103 -4.44 1.27 7.11
C GLY A 103 -4.45 2.79 7.20
N GLY A 104 -3.54 3.49 6.51
CA GLY A 104 -3.47 4.95 6.47
C GLY A 104 -2.50 5.58 7.48
N ASN A 105 -1.75 4.79 8.24
CA ASN A 105 -0.70 5.32 9.12
C ASN A 105 0.62 5.45 8.34
N PHE A 106 0.83 6.62 7.72
CA PHE A 106 2.00 6.90 6.87
C PHE A 106 3.19 7.47 7.63
N GLU A 107 3.03 7.99 8.84
CA GLU A 107 4.08 8.67 9.59
C GLU A 107 5.33 7.79 9.80
N PRO A 108 5.21 6.51 10.24
CA PRO A 108 6.40 5.67 10.45
C PRO A 108 7.21 5.43 9.17
N VAL A 109 6.55 5.24 8.02
CA VAL A 109 7.25 5.02 6.75
C VAL A 109 7.87 6.30 6.21
N ILE A 110 7.23 7.45 6.40
CA ILE A 110 7.78 8.76 6.05
C ILE A 110 9.07 9.00 6.83
N GLN A 111 9.05 8.78 8.14
CA GLN A 111 10.23 8.93 8.99
C GLN A 111 11.35 7.97 8.57
N MET A 112 11.04 6.68 8.41
CA MET A 112 12.01 5.67 7.99
C MET A 112 12.68 6.01 6.64
N LEU A 113 11.91 6.43 5.63
CA LEU A 113 12.44 6.79 4.32
C LEU A 113 13.26 8.08 4.37
N THR A 114 12.86 9.04 5.20
CA THR A 114 13.61 10.29 5.45
C THR A 114 14.96 9.98 6.06
N ASP A 115 15.01 9.17 7.10
CA ASP A 115 16.26 8.78 7.78
C ASP A 115 17.20 8.03 6.82
N LYS A 116 16.67 7.09 6.02
CA LYS A 116 17.45 6.36 5.01
C LYS A 116 17.99 7.27 3.91
N MET A 117 17.20 8.25 3.49
CA MET A 117 17.61 9.23 2.48
C MET A 117 18.81 10.07 3.00
N TYR A 118 18.72 10.59 4.22
CA TYR A 118 19.82 11.37 4.82
C TYR A 118 21.06 10.50 5.05
N ALA A 119 20.91 9.29 5.59
CA ALA A 119 22.04 8.38 5.81
C ALA A 119 22.76 8.01 4.50
N ALA A 120 22.02 7.82 3.39
CA ALA A 120 22.60 7.60 2.07
C ALA A 120 23.34 8.85 1.56
N SER A 121 22.77 10.04 1.77
CA SER A 121 23.38 11.32 1.39
C SER A 121 24.69 11.57 2.14
N GLU A 122 24.74 11.31 3.46
CA GLU A 122 25.97 11.43 4.28
C GLU A 122 27.09 10.51 3.80
N LYS A 123 26.73 9.34 3.25
CA LYS A 123 27.68 8.40 2.65
C LYS A 123 28.02 8.73 1.19
N MET A 124 27.53 9.87 0.67
CA MET A 124 27.67 10.30 -0.73
C MET A 124 27.08 9.30 -1.75
N ASP A 125 26.17 8.39 -1.32
CA ASP A 125 25.43 7.49 -2.19
C ASP A 125 24.16 8.19 -2.71
N PHE A 126 24.37 9.11 -3.65
CA PHE A 126 23.31 9.98 -4.14
C PHE A 126 22.24 9.23 -4.94
N GLU A 127 22.58 8.11 -5.56
CA GLU A 127 21.59 7.26 -6.26
C GLU A 127 20.60 6.65 -5.27
N LYS A 128 21.10 6.10 -4.16
CA LYS A 128 20.20 5.59 -3.10
C LYS A 128 19.40 6.71 -2.44
N ALA A 129 20.03 7.85 -2.17
CA ALA A 129 19.33 9.00 -1.61
C ALA A 129 18.18 9.46 -2.53
N ALA A 130 18.42 9.54 -3.84
CA ALA A 130 17.40 9.86 -4.84
C ALA A 130 16.28 8.80 -4.87
N SER A 131 16.62 7.52 -4.81
CA SER A 131 15.64 6.42 -4.76
C SER A 131 14.73 6.53 -3.52
N TYR A 132 15.28 6.81 -2.34
CA TYR A 132 14.47 7.01 -1.12
C TYR A 132 13.61 8.27 -1.20
N ARG A 133 14.11 9.37 -1.77
CA ARG A 133 13.32 10.58 -2.03
C ARG A 133 12.11 10.29 -2.91
N ASP A 134 12.31 9.52 -3.98
CA ASP A 134 11.24 9.19 -4.93
C ASP A 134 10.17 8.29 -4.28
N LEU A 135 10.57 7.33 -3.45
CA LEU A 135 9.65 6.54 -2.61
C LEU A 135 8.89 7.43 -1.62
N LEU A 136 9.58 8.36 -0.96
CA LEU A 136 8.98 9.30 -0.02
C LEU A 136 7.92 10.20 -0.69
N ASN A 137 8.22 10.71 -1.88
CA ASN A 137 7.27 11.49 -2.67
C ASN A 137 6.03 10.68 -3.06
N SER A 138 6.21 9.41 -3.44
CA SER A 138 5.11 8.50 -3.76
C SER A 138 4.21 8.23 -2.54
N VAL A 139 4.80 8.03 -1.36
CA VAL A 139 4.05 7.86 -0.10
C VAL A 139 3.23 9.11 0.21
N LYS A 140 3.84 10.31 0.12
CA LYS A 140 3.15 11.59 0.36
C LYS A 140 1.99 11.82 -0.61
N GLN A 141 2.12 11.42 -1.88
CA GLN A 141 1.02 11.52 -2.85
C GLN A 141 -0.15 10.60 -2.48
N ILE A 142 0.12 9.39 -1.97
CA ILE A 142 -0.92 8.47 -1.52
C ILE A 142 -1.62 9.02 -0.28
N ASP A 143 -0.88 9.53 0.71
CA ASP A 143 -1.43 10.16 1.91
C ASP A 143 -2.40 11.29 1.54
N GLN A 144 -2.01 12.18 0.63
CA GLN A 144 -2.87 13.26 0.16
C GLN A 144 -4.15 12.75 -0.51
N LYS A 145 -4.07 11.70 -1.34
CA LYS A 145 -5.23 11.10 -1.99
C LYS A 145 -6.16 10.38 -1.02
N GLN A 146 -5.63 9.73 0.00
CA GLN A 146 -6.43 9.00 1.00
C GLN A 146 -7.13 9.91 2.00
N LYS A 147 -6.60 11.09 2.28
CA LYS A 147 -7.30 12.10 3.11
C LYS A 147 -8.66 12.49 2.55
N ILE A 148 -8.90 12.29 1.26
CA ILE A 148 -10.18 12.52 0.59
C ILE A 148 -11.15 11.32 0.76
N THR A 149 -10.63 10.12 1.09
CA THR A 149 -11.40 8.90 1.29
C THR A 149 -11.27 8.48 2.76
N SER A 150 -12.21 8.90 3.61
CA SER A 150 -12.25 8.52 5.01
C SER A 150 -12.32 7.00 5.17
N SER A 151 -11.45 6.41 6.01
CA SER A 151 -11.44 4.99 6.36
C SER A 151 -12.57 4.60 7.32
N GLU A 152 -13.32 5.58 7.83
CA GLU A 152 -14.52 5.35 8.63
C GLU A 152 -15.70 5.02 7.70
N MET A 153 -16.39 3.93 7.98
CA MET A 153 -17.63 3.54 7.28
C MET A 153 -18.80 4.47 7.61
N ASP A 154 -18.52 5.73 7.86
CA ASP A 154 -19.53 6.72 8.21
C ASP A 154 -20.30 7.21 7.00
N ASP A 155 -21.57 7.45 7.21
CA ASP A 155 -22.42 8.15 6.27
C ASP A 155 -22.21 9.67 6.47
N LYS A 156 -21.71 10.35 5.44
CA LYS A 156 -21.39 11.79 5.47
C LYS A 156 -21.92 12.46 4.21
N ASP A 157 -22.45 13.64 4.38
CA ASP A 157 -22.74 14.56 3.28
C ASP A 157 -21.75 15.72 3.36
N VAL A 158 -20.94 15.89 2.32
CA VAL A 158 -19.95 16.96 2.25
C VAL A 158 -20.50 18.03 1.32
N ILE A 159 -20.68 19.23 1.84
CA ILE A 159 -21.16 20.39 1.08
C ILE A 159 -20.00 21.36 0.97
N ALA A 160 -19.64 21.71 -0.25
CA ALA A 160 -18.66 22.74 -0.56
C ALA A 160 -19.31 23.82 -1.42
N PHE A 161 -18.93 25.07 -1.21
CA PHE A 161 -19.35 26.15 -2.07
C PHE A 161 -18.15 27.01 -2.49
N ALA A 162 -18.23 27.53 -3.69
CA ALA A 162 -17.33 28.55 -4.19
C ALA A 162 -18.16 29.71 -4.74
N ARG A 163 -17.68 30.94 -4.52
CA ARG A 163 -18.34 32.17 -5.00
C ARG A 163 -17.32 33.01 -5.76
N ASP A 164 -17.72 33.49 -6.92
CA ASP A 164 -17.01 34.50 -7.66
C ASP A 164 -17.98 35.61 -8.05
N LYS A 165 -17.78 36.83 -7.49
CA LYS A 165 -18.63 38.00 -7.66
C LYS A 165 -20.10 37.71 -7.33
N ASP A 166 -20.95 37.64 -8.36
CA ASP A 166 -22.39 37.43 -8.27
C ASP A 166 -22.83 35.98 -8.52
N GLU A 167 -21.88 35.11 -8.83
CA GLU A 167 -22.14 33.66 -9.05
C GLU A 167 -21.62 32.82 -7.89
N ALA A 168 -22.39 31.80 -7.53
CA ALA A 168 -22.00 30.81 -6.54
C ALA A 168 -22.32 29.41 -7.04
N VAL A 169 -21.38 28.50 -6.82
CA VAL A 169 -21.54 27.07 -7.09
C VAL A 169 -21.54 26.32 -5.77
N VAL A 170 -22.57 25.51 -5.56
CA VAL A 170 -22.68 24.60 -4.42
C VAL A 170 -22.54 23.17 -4.94
N GLN A 171 -21.62 22.43 -4.37
CA GLN A 171 -21.41 21.02 -4.69
C GLN A 171 -21.70 20.18 -3.44
N VAL A 172 -22.58 19.20 -3.57
CA VAL A 172 -22.91 18.24 -2.52
C VAL A 172 -22.37 16.87 -2.91
N PHE A 173 -21.64 16.23 -1.99
CA PHE A 173 -21.13 14.88 -2.16
C PHE A 173 -21.80 13.98 -1.12
N PHE A 174 -22.43 12.92 -1.58
CA PHE A 174 -23.04 11.92 -0.72
C PHE A 174 -22.08 10.76 -0.51
N VAL A 175 -21.62 10.57 0.73
CA VAL A 175 -20.77 9.45 1.14
C VAL A 175 -21.60 8.52 2.01
N ARG A 176 -21.67 7.25 1.62
CA ARG A 176 -22.37 6.21 2.39
C ARG A 176 -21.44 5.01 2.54
N HIS A 177 -21.31 4.52 3.78
CA HIS A 177 -20.38 3.43 4.13
C HIS A 177 -18.95 3.69 3.61
N GLY A 178 -18.47 4.93 3.81
CA GLY A 178 -17.16 5.36 3.32
C GLY A 178 -17.05 5.51 1.78
N ARG A 179 -18.16 5.40 1.03
CA ARG A 179 -18.18 5.45 -0.44
C ARG A 179 -18.89 6.70 -0.94
N LEU A 180 -18.27 7.37 -1.90
CA LEU A 180 -18.95 8.43 -2.66
C LEU A 180 -19.98 7.79 -3.60
N ILE A 181 -21.27 8.00 -3.33
CA ILE A 181 -22.38 7.42 -4.12
C ILE A 181 -22.98 8.40 -5.11
N GLY A 182 -22.73 9.71 -4.94
CA GLY A 182 -23.27 10.73 -5.82
C GLY A 182 -22.69 12.13 -5.56
N ARG A 183 -22.93 12.99 -6.53
CA ARG A 183 -22.62 14.42 -6.50
C ARG A 183 -23.70 15.21 -7.20
#